data_7922e248dd15ba6da07bd49b512a552a
#
_entry.id   7922e248dd15ba6da07bd49b512a552a
#
_cell.length_a   1.000
_cell.length_b   1.000
_cell.length_c   1.000
_cell.angle_alpha   90.00
_cell.angle_beta   90.00
_cell.angle_gamma   90.00
#
_symmetry.space_group_name_H-M   'P 1'
#
loop_
_entity.id
_entity.type
_entity.pdbx_description
1 polymer ?
#
loop_
_entity_poly.entity_id
_entity_poly.type
_entity_poly.pdbx_seq_one_letter_code
_entity_poly.pdbx_strand_id
1 'polypeptide(L)'
;MSERFVVVDRVTPMLLPPSLQDWLPEGHLAHFVVETVALLPLGGFQVNTRGTGSAQMPPSMMLSLLIYNYAIGRMSSRQIEKATYEDVASRYICGGDVHPDHDTICTFRRQNAKLFQECFVKVLEYAHEMGVLAKRGGASVDGTKMGANASKHAAVSHGRAAEMIAQLEGEVQTLMALAEQADREVRPETLKIPEEIARREKRLAKLKQAQAVIEARHTARMAEKQREYEAKTAEREARRARGEAVRGREPQPPSASPEAKEQYNFTDPESRIMKAGNGGHFEQSYNAQAAVDTEGSLLVLGAYVTDAPNDKQQLVPAVKSVVAEVRELTHVLTDSGFFSEAAVAAVEGDGGPTVYAAVEKTGHHRTVADLLALPEPESAAVGAIDKEAMRRRLRTASGRAAYKKRKETVEPVFGIIKAAMGFRRFLLRGLRKVSLEWSLVTLAYNFRRIARLMAAATQSGGGWAPQPV
;
A
#
# COMPACT_ATOMS: atom_id res chain seq x y z
N MET A 1 -28.44 13.00 -48.47
CA MET A 1 -27.09 13.49 -48.06
C MET A 1 -26.22 12.28 -47.93
N SER A 2 -25.16 12.14 -48.75
CA SER A 2 -24.23 11.01 -48.65
C SER A 2 -23.33 11.24 -47.45
N GLU A 3 -23.34 10.31 -46.50
CA GLU A 3 -22.41 10.31 -45.37
C GLU A 3 -21.00 10.16 -45.92
N ARG A 4 -20.11 11.12 -45.57
CA ARG A 4 -18.66 11.07 -45.92
C ARG A 4 -17.90 10.47 -44.78
N PHE A 5 -17.39 9.26 -44.94
CA PHE A 5 -16.47 8.61 -43.99
C PHE A 5 -15.03 8.89 -44.39
N VAL A 6 -14.14 8.92 -43.41
CA VAL A 6 -12.70 8.97 -43.63
C VAL A 6 -12.23 7.62 -44.16
N VAL A 7 -11.48 7.64 -45.28
CA VAL A 7 -10.87 6.41 -45.81
C VAL A 7 -9.75 5.94 -44.87
N VAL A 8 -9.89 4.72 -44.36
CA VAL A 8 -8.89 4.09 -43.50
C VAL A 8 -8.02 3.17 -44.35
N ASP A 9 -6.82 3.65 -44.70
CA ASP A 9 -5.83 2.88 -45.43
C ASP A 9 -4.81 2.27 -44.41
N ARG A 10 -4.56 0.96 -44.51
CA ARG A 10 -3.64 0.21 -43.65
C ARG A 10 -2.50 -0.44 -44.41
N VAL A 11 -2.46 -0.28 -45.71
CA VAL A 11 -1.50 -0.97 -46.58
C VAL A 11 -0.56 -0.03 -47.34
N THR A 12 -0.87 1.26 -47.40
CA THR A 12 0.05 2.23 -48.00
C THR A 12 1.34 2.29 -47.19
N PRO A 13 2.52 2.07 -47.79
CA PRO A 13 3.80 2.22 -47.11
C PRO A 13 3.99 3.65 -46.60
N MET A 14 4.28 3.80 -45.34
CA MET A 14 4.56 5.10 -44.71
C MET A 14 6.05 5.25 -44.43
N LEU A 15 6.59 6.43 -44.66
CA LEU A 15 7.92 6.81 -44.19
C LEU A 15 7.82 7.18 -42.71
N LEU A 16 8.33 6.30 -41.85
CA LEU A 16 8.47 6.57 -40.43
C LEU A 16 9.79 7.30 -40.17
N PRO A 17 9.88 8.16 -39.15
CA PRO A 17 11.16 8.71 -38.70
C PRO A 17 12.15 7.58 -38.40
N PRO A 18 13.44 7.75 -38.74
CA PRO A 18 14.46 6.72 -38.55
C PRO A 18 14.79 6.44 -37.08
N SER A 19 14.50 7.39 -36.20
CA SER A 19 14.72 7.28 -34.75
C SER A 19 13.44 6.91 -34.00
N LEU A 20 13.53 5.93 -33.10
CA LEU A 20 12.42 5.59 -32.18
C LEU A 20 12.01 6.78 -31.28
N GLN A 21 12.94 7.66 -30.99
CA GLN A 21 12.67 8.88 -30.22
C GLN A 21 11.64 9.75 -30.93
N ASP A 22 11.73 9.89 -32.24
CA ASP A 22 10.85 10.72 -33.06
C ASP A 22 9.48 10.08 -33.30
N TRP A 23 9.30 8.81 -32.95
CA TRP A 23 8.00 8.13 -33.04
C TRP A 23 7.05 8.52 -31.90
N LEU A 24 7.59 9.10 -30.82
CA LEU A 24 6.82 9.55 -29.68
C LEU A 24 6.68 11.08 -29.71
N PRO A 25 5.49 11.61 -29.42
CA PRO A 25 5.30 13.06 -29.31
C PRO A 25 6.26 13.69 -28.31
N GLU A 26 6.68 14.94 -28.55
CA GLU A 26 7.37 15.74 -27.55
C GLU A 26 6.56 15.79 -26.23
N GLY A 27 7.25 15.66 -25.10
CA GLY A 27 6.60 15.62 -23.78
C GLY A 27 5.92 14.29 -23.43
N HIS A 28 6.08 13.23 -24.26
CA HIS A 28 5.56 11.92 -23.90
C HIS A 28 6.22 11.39 -22.62
N LEU A 29 5.43 10.74 -21.74
CA LEU A 29 5.89 10.22 -20.44
C LEU A 29 7.15 9.34 -20.54
N ALA A 30 7.34 8.58 -21.61
CA ALA A 30 8.48 7.71 -21.79
C ALA A 30 9.80 8.48 -21.90
N HIS A 31 9.83 9.66 -22.58
CA HIS A 31 11.00 10.54 -22.62
C HIS A 31 11.37 11.00 -21.21
N PHE A 32 10.41 11.59 -20.50
CA PHE A 32 10.60 12.03 -19.12
C PHE A 32 11.12 10.91 -18.18
N VAL A 33 10.57 9.70 -18.32
CA VAL A 33 11.01 8.55 -17.51
C VAL A 33 12.45 8.17 -17.82
N VAL A 34 12.82 8.06 -19.09
CA VAL A 34 14.19 7.68 -19.51
C VAL A 34 15.20 8.74 -19.04
N GLU A 35 14.92 10.02 -19.29
CA GLU A 35 15.77 11.14 -18.89
C GLU A 35 15.94 11.22 -17.37
N THR A 36 14.84 11.15 -16.62
CA THR A 36 14.91 11.22 -15.15
C THR A 36 15.61 10.01 -14.56
N VAL A 37 15.38 8.80 -15.08
CA VAL A 37 16.07 7.58 -14.62
C VAL A 37 17.57 7.64 -14.88
N ALA A 38 18.01 8.31 -15.96
CA ALA A 38 19.44 8.49 -16.23
C ALA A 38 20.16 9.31 -15.16
N LEU A 39 19.44 10.14 -14.41
CA LEU A 39 19.97 10.96 -13.30
C LEU A 39 20.02 10.18 -11.97
N LEU A 40 19.37 9.01 -11.87
CA LEU A 40 19.30 8.25 -10.62
C LEU A 40 20.60 7.48 -10.33
N PRO A 41 20.95 7.25 -9.04
CA PRO A 41 22.12 6.48 -8.64
C PRO A 41 21.91 4.98 -8.90
N LEU A 42 22.25 4.50 -10.09
CA LEU A 42 22.00 3.12 -10.53
C LEU A 42 23.09 2.12 -10.13
N GLY A 43 24.20 2.57 -9.56
CA GLY A 43 25.35 1.72 -9.21
C GLY A 43 25.08 0.63 -8.17
N GLY A 44 24.02 0.79 -7.35
CA GLY A 44 23.61 -0.19 -6.37
C GLY A 44 22.74 -1.34 -6.93
N PHE A 45 22.26 -1.25 -8.18
CA PHE A 45 21.48 -2.31 -8.79
C PHE A 45 22.29 -3.58 -9.01
N GLN A 46 21.69 -4.72 -8.62
CA GLN A 46 22.37 -6.01 -8.77
C GLN A 46 22.52 -6.38 -10.25
N VAL A 47 23.75 -6.54 -10.64
CA VAL A 47 24.17 -7.01 -11.97
C VAL A 47 25.10 -8.21 -11.81
N ASN A 48 25.16 -9.07 -12.82
CA ASN A 48 26.12 -10.17 -12.84
C ASN A 48 27.52 -9.64 -13.20
N THR A 49 28.42 -9.59 -12.26
CA THR A 49 29.79 -9.11 -12.45
C THR A 49 30.75 -10.17 -13.00
N ARG A 50 30.31 -11.43 -13.18
CA ARG A 50 31.17 -12.54 -13.60
C ARG A 50 31.59 -12.48 -15.06
N GLY A 51 30.95 -11.62 -15.86
CA GLY A 51 31.31 -11.48 -17.30
C GLY A 51 31.05 -12.71 -18.19
N THR A 52 30.39 -13.73 -17.66
CA THR A 52 30.01 -14.95 -18.35
C THR A 52 28.51 -15.03 -18.59
N GLY A 53 28.08 -15.62 -19.70
CA GLY A 53 26.69 -15.75 -20.10
C GLY A 53 26.25 -14.68 -21.11
N SER A 54 24.92 -14.57 -21.34
CA SER A 54 24.35 -13.59 -22.25
C SER A 54 24.50 -12.16 -21.69
N ALA A 55 24.54 -11.15 -22.58
CA ALA A 55 24.57 -9.76 -22.21
C ALA A 55 23.37 -9.42 -21.30
N GLN A 56 23.65 -8.65 -20.24
CA GLN A 56 22.64 -8.28 -19.26
C GLN A 56 21.85 -7.07 -19.71
N MET A 57 20.60 -6.99 -19.26
CA MET A 57 19.76 -5.81 -19.44
C MET A 57 20.26 -4.66 -18.58
N PRO A 58 20.49 -3.45 -19.14
CA PRO A 58 20.93 -2.30 -18.36
C PRO A 58 19.94 -1.96 -17.25
N PRO A 59 20.38 -1.70 -15.99
CA PRO A 59 19.49 -1.31 -14.91
C PRO A 59 18.63 -0.09 -15.22
N SER A 60 19.16 0.91 -15.92
CA SER A 60 18.41 2.11 -16.36
C SER A 60 17.24 1.75 -17.26
N MET A 61 17.45 0.89 -18.25
CA MET A 61 16.40 0.40 -19.14
C MET A 61 15.33 -0.37 -18.36
N MET A 62 15.72 -1.31 -17.51
CA MET A 62 14.80 -2.13 -16.72
C MET A 62 13.97 -1.29 -15.75
N LEU A 63 14.59 -0.31 -15.10
CA LEU A 63 13.91 0.62 -14.19
C LEU A 63 12.93 1.51 -14.96
N SER A 64 13.35 2.10 -16.07
CA SER A 64 12.48 2.92 -16.94
C SER A 64 11.31 2.12 -17.46
N LEU A 65 11.52 0.88 -17.89
CA LEU A 65 10.48 -0.02 -18.38
C LEU A 65 9.43 -0.31 -17.28
N LEU A 66 9.88 -0.59 -16.06
CA LEU A 66 8.98 -0.80 -14.92
C LEU A 66 8.19 0.46 -14.56
N ILE A 67 8.87 1.60 -14.37
CA ILE A 67 8.23 2.86 -14.00
C ILE A 67 7.18 3.27 -15.03
N TYR A 68 7.55 3.26 -16.31
CA TYR A 68 6.63 3.64 -17.39
C TYR A 68 5.40 2.74 -17.41
N ASN A 69 5.59 1.42 -17.43
CA ASN A 69 4.47 0.49 -17.52
C ASN A 69 3.56 0.53 -16.28
N TYR A 70 4.12 0.68 -15.07
CA TYR A 70 3.33 0.87 -13.86
C TYR A 70 2.54 2.19 -13.91
N ALA A 71 3.13 3.27 -14.40
CA ALA A 71 2.47 4.58 -14.53
C ALA A 71 1.26 4.55 -15.47
N ILE A 72 1.26 3.67 -16.48
CA ILE A 72 0.16 3.53 -17.44
C ILE A 72 -0.76 2.32 -17.14
N GLY A 73 -0.52 1.60 -16.03
CA GLY A 73 -1.41 0.53 -15.57
C GLY A 73 -1.06 -0.88 -16.01
N ARG A 74 0.16 -1.11 -16.52
CA ARG A 74 0.67 -2.45 -16.87
C ARG A 74 1.63 -2.94 -15.79
N MET A 75 1.17 -3.75 -14.83
CA MET A 75 1.98 -4.20 -13.68
C MET A 75 2.45 -5.65 -13.80
N SER A 76 1.79 -6.44 -14.63
CA SER A 76 2.17 -7.85 -14.87
C SER A 76 3.43 -7.93 -15.73
N SER A 77 4.44 -8.70 -15.30
CA SER A 77 5.66 -8.90 -16.05
C SER A 77 5.41 -9.45 -17.47
N ARG A 78 4.41 -10.34 -17.64
CA ARG A 78 4.02 -10.85 -18.96
C ARG A 78 3.37 -9.78 -19.84
N GLN A 79 2.59 -8.86 -19.26
CA GLN A 79 2.06 -7.72 -20.01
C GLN A 79 3.15 -6.72 -20.39
N ILE A 80 4.16 -6.53 -19.51
CA ILE A 80 5.30 -5.67 -19.81
C ILE A 80 6.17 -6.28 -20.91
N GLU A 81 6.49 -7.57 -20.82
CA GLU A 81 7.17 -8.31 -21.89
C GLU A 81 6.43 -8.14 -23.23
N LYS A 82 5.13 -8.43 -23.26
CA LYS A 82 4.31 -8.25 -24.48
C LYS A 82 4.36 -6.81 -25.01
N ALA A 83 4.34 -5.82 -24.12
CA ALA A 83 4.39 -4.42 -24.50
C ALA A 83 5.72 -4.05 -25.19
N THR A 84 6.85 -4.70 -24.87
CA THR A 84 8.12 -4.44 -25.57
C THR A 84 8.07 -4.80 -27.07
N TYR A 85 7.12 -5.62 -27.47
CA TYR A 85 6.89 -5.96 -28.90
C TYR A 85 5.81 -5.09 -29.57
N GLU A 86 4.79 -4.68 -28.82
CA GLU A 86 3.57 -4.09 -29.38
C GLU A 86 3.40 -2.60 -29.12
N ASP A 87 4.04 -2.05 -28.07
CA ASP A 87 3.88 -0.66 -27.64
C ASP A 87 5.13 0.15 -28.00
N VAL A 88 4.95 1.21 -28.80
CA VAL A 88 6.04 2.03 -29.30
C VAL A 88 6.88 2.63 -28.16
N ALA A 89 6.24 3.08 -27.08
CA ALA A 89 6.95 3.69 -25.95
C ALA A 89 7.78 2.65 -25.18
N SER A 90 7.26 1.45 -24.96
CA SER A 90 8.04 0.36 -24.35
C SER A 90 9.18 -0.09 -25.26
N ARG A 91 9.01 -0.12 -26.59
CA ARG A 91 10.08 -0.36 -27.56
C ARG A 91 11.15 0.73 -27.52
N TYR A 92 10.75 2.00 -27.46
CA TYR A 92 11.68 3.13 -27.30
C TYR A 92 12.54 2.95 -26.03
N ILE A 93 11.93 2.65 -24.90
CA ILE A 93 12.65 2.42 -23.62
C ILE A 93 13.65 1.28 -23.74
N CYS A 94 13.30 0.24 -24.47
CA CYS A 94 14.16 -0.94 -24.67
C CYS A 94 15.20 -0.79 -25.80
N GLY A 95 15.18 0.31 -26.57
CA GLY A 95 16.10 0.55 -27.69
C GLY A 95 15.76 -0.24 -28.96
N GLY A 96 14.50 -0.65 -29.13
CA GLY A 96 13.95 -1.23 -30.38
C GLY A 96 13.83 -2.74 -30.37
N ASP A 97 14.95 -3.46 -30.41
CA ASP A 97 14.98 -4.93 -30.57
C ASP A 97 15.35 -5.69 -29.28
N VAL A 98 15.37 -5.01 -28.14
CA VAL A 98 15.63 -5.63 -26.84
C VAL A 98 14.30 -5.94 -26.15
N HIS A 99 14.08 -7.22 -25.86
CA HIS A 99 12.82 -7.70 -25.26
C HIS A 99 13.11 -8.53 -24.00
N PRO A 100 13.19 -7.90 -22.81
CA PRO A 100 13.36 -8.65 -21.56
C PRO A 100 12.14 -9.55 -21.32
N ASP A 101 12.39 -10.83 -21.07
CA ASP A 101 11.35 -11.78 -20.73
C ASP A 101 10.75 -11.51 -19.34
N HIS A 102 9.59 -12.09 -19.09
CA HIS A 102 8.85 -11.87 -17.84
C HIS A 102 9.61 -12.39 -16.60
N ASP A 103 10.47 -13.41 -16.73
CA ASP A 103 11.26 -13.93 -15.62
C ASP A 103 12.42 -12.99 -15.28
N THR A 104 13.07 -12.40 -16.29
CA THR A 104 14.08 -11.34 -16.13
C THR A 104 13.46 -10.13 -15.44
N ILE A 105 12.29 -9.66 -15.90
CA ILE A 105 11.54 -8.54 -15.27
C ILE A 105 11.19 -8.87 -13.82
N CYS A 106 10.67 -10.07 -13.53
CA CYS A 106 10.35 -10.51 -12.17
C CYS A 106 11.60 -10.59 -11.29
N THR A 107 12.70 -11.08 -11.82
CA THR A 107 13.96 -11.24 -11.08
C THR A 107 14.55 -9.89 -10.74
N PHE A 108 14.64 -8.97 -11.70
CA PHE A 108 15.08 -7.61 -11.48
C PHE A 108 14.27 -6.91 -10.40
N ARG A 109 12.94 -6.98 -10.46
CA ARG A 109 12.04 -6.40 -9.45
C ARG A 109 12.28 -7.00 -8.07
N ARG A 110 12.46 -8.31 -7.93
CA ARG A 110 12.67 -8.98 -6.63
C ARG A 110 14.02 -8.67 -5.99
N GLN A 111 15.06 -8.58 -6.80
CA GLN A 111 16.43 -8.40 -6.30
C GLN A 111 16.72 -6.96 -5.88
N ASN A 112 16.04 -5.99 -6.47
CA ASN A 112 16.36 -4.58 -6.32
C ASN A 112 15.36 -3.79 -5.43
N ALA A 113 14.65 -4.47 -4.52
CA ALA A 113 13.63 -3.87 -3.65
C ALA A 113 14.09 -2.63 -2.88
N LYS A 114 15.29 -2.68 -2.29
CA LYS A 114 15.86 -1.58 -1.51
C LYS A 114 16.16 -0.36 -2.39
N LEU A 115 16.65 -0.60 -3.59
CA LEU A 115 17.01 0.46 -4.52
C LEU A 115 15.81 1.21 -5.08
N PHE A 116 14.63 0.58 -5.18
CA PHE A 116 13.41 1.32 -5.51
C PHE A 116 13.04 2.36 -4.44
N GLN A 117 13.32 2.09 -3.17
CA GLN A 117 13.13 3.07 -2.10
C GLN A 117 14.15 4.21 -2.20
N GLU A 118 15.40 3.91 -2.50
CA GLU A 118 16.43 4.93 -2.75
C GLU A 118 16.08 5.80 -3.96
N CYS A 119 15.61 5.19 -5.06
CA CYS A 119 15.08 5.92 -6.22
C CYS A 119 13.87 6.78 -5.87
N PHE A 120 12.98 6.29 -5.00
CA PHE A 120 11.82 7.06 -4.55
C PHE A 120 12.25 8.36 -3.83
N VAL A 121 13.24 8.28 -2.95
CA VAL A 121 13.80 9.45 -2.26
C VAL A 121 14.43 10.41 -3.26
N LYS A 122 15.28 9.91 -4.16
CA LYS A 122 15.96 10.73 -5.17
C LYS A 122 15.00 11.47 -6.12
N VAL A 123 13.92 10.82 -6.51
CA VAL A 123 12.87 11.46 -7.34
C VAL A 123 12.19 12.62 -6.61
N LEU A 124 12.01 12.51 -5.30
CA LEU A 124 11.48 13.62 -4.49
C LEU A 124 12.50 14.75 -4.31
N GLU A 125 13.79 14.43 -4.18
CA GLU A 125 14.87 15.43 -4.19
C GLU A 125 14.87 16.21 -5.52
N TYR A 126 14.78 15.52 -6.65
CA TYR A 126 14.67 16.17 -7.96
C TYR A 126 13.38 17.01 -8.11
N ALA A 127 12.25 16.51 -7.62
CA ALA A 127 11.00 17.28 -7.60
C ALA A 127 11.17 18.59 -6.82
N HIS A 128 12.01 18.57 -5.79
CA HIS A 128 12.36 19.76 -5.03
C HIS A 128 13.27 20.70 -5.82
N GLU A 129 14.35 20.18 -6.43
CA GLU A 129 15.27 20.96 -7.29
C GLU A 129 14.52 21.59 -8.47
N MET A 130 13.54 20.90 -9.04
CA MET A 130 12.65 21.41 -10.09
C MET A 130 11.61 22.43 -9.59
N GLY A 131 11.55 22.72 -8.30
CA GLY A 131 10.59 23.66 -7.72
C GLY A 131 9.14 23.17 -7.66
N VAL A 132 8.86 21.89 -7.97
CA VAL A 132 7.50 21.31 -7.92
C VAL A 132 7.15 20.74 -6.54
N LEU A 133 8.13 20.58 -5.66
CA LEU A 133 7.96 20.18 -4.27
C LEU A 133 8.64 21.18 -3.34
N ALA A 134 7.90 21.78 -2.40
CA ALA A 134 8.48 22.66 -1.41
C ALA A 134 9.26 21.87 -0.34
N LYS A 135 10.36 22.42 0.19
CA LYS A 135 11.13 21.80 1.31
C LYS A 135 10.34 21.65 2.58
N ARG A 136 9.44 22.61 2.85
CA ARG A 136 8.68 22.72 4.09
C ARG A 136 7.18 22.73 3.80
N GLY A 137 6.38 21.98 4.57
CA GLY A 137 4.92 21.98 4.43
C GLY A 137 4.28 20.76 5.06
N GLY A 138 2.99 20.56 4.83
CA GLY A 138 2.22 19.50 5.42
C GLY A 138 2.16 18.23 4.61
N ALA A 139 1.71 17.16 5.26
CA ALA A 139 1.32 15.89 4.62
C ALA A 139 -0.09 15.46 5.06
N SER A 140 -0.87 14.97 4.11
CA SER A 140 -2.11 14.26 4.40
C SER A 140 -1.85 12.76 4.40
N VAL A 141 -2.19 12.09 5.50
CA VAL A 141 -1.95 10.66 5.71
C VAL A 141 -3.26 9.90 5.68
N ASP A 142 -3.30 8.81 4.93
CA ASP A 142 -4.45 7.90 4.91
C ASP A 142 -4.03 6.49 4.49
N GLY A 143 -4.88 5.52 4.81
CA GLY A 143 -4.73 4.12 4.44
C GLY A 143 -5.81 3.66 3.47
N THR A 144 -5.43 2.82 2.53
CA THR A 144 -6.38 2.24 1.60
C THR A 144 -6.27 0.72 1.52
N LYS A 145 -7.41 0.04 1.55
CA LYS A 145 -7.45 -1.42 1.42
C LYS A 145 -7.20 -1.81 -0.03
N MET A 146 -6.15 -2.61 -0.25
CA MET A 146 -5.76 -3.18 -1.54
C MET A 146 -5.88 -4.69 -1.48
N GLY A 147 -6.58 -5.29 -2.45
CA GLY A 147 -6.76 -6.75 -2.49
C GLY A 147 -5.43 -7.49 -2.51
N ALA A 148 -5.33 -8.57 -1.76
CA ALA A 148 -4.20 -9.49 -1.81
C ALA A 148 -4.35 -10.47 -2.99
N ASN A 149 -3.23 -11.03 -3.45
CA ASN A 149 -3.24 -12.13 -4.43
C ASN A 149 -3.59 -13.46 -3.74
N ALA A 150 -4.75 -13.49 -3.10
CA ALA A 150 -5.27 -14.64 -2.36
C ALA A 150 -6.79 -14.65 -2.39
N SER A 151 -7.37 -15.85 -2.47
CA SER A 151 -8.81 -16.04 -2.38
C SER A 151 -9.25 -16.11 -0.91
N LYS A 152 -10.38 -15.49 -0.58
CA LYS A 152 -11.01 -15.67 0.75
C LYS A 152 -11.40 -17.12 1.02
N HIS A 153 -11.65 -17.92 -0.02
CA HIS A 153 -11.97 -19.35 0.11
C HIS A 153 -10.75 -20.22 0.42
N ALA A 154 -9.53 -19.71 0.27
CA ALA A 154 -8.30 -20.36 0.71
C ALA A 154 -7.95 -20.03 2.16
N ALA A 155 -8.89 -19.54 2.95
CA ALA A 155 -8.69 -19.21 4.36
C ALA A 155 -9.43 -20.21 5.28
N VAL A 156 -8.87 -20.41 6.46
CA VAL A 156 -9.49 -21.13 7.55
C VAL A 156 -9.52 -20.26 8.81
N SER A 157 -10.63 -20.26 9.54
CA SER A 157 -10.72 -19.61 10.85
C SER A 157 -10.18 -20.51 11.95
N HIS A 158 -9.75 -19.93 13.08
CA HIS A 158 -9.22 -20.68 14.23
C HIS A 158 -10.21 -21.74 14.72
N GLY A 159 -11.48 -21.37 14.94
CA GLY A 159 -12.51 -22.31 15.36
C GLY A 159 -12.73 -23.44 14.34
N ARG A 160 -12.82 -23.09 13.05
CA ARG A 160 -12.98 -24.09 11.98
C ARG A 160 -11.76 -25.00 11.84
N ALA A 161 -10.55 -24.47 12.06
CA ALA A 161 -9.32 -25.28 12.03
C ALA A 161 -9.34 -26.32 13.15
N ALA A 162 -9.72 -25.93 14.38
CA ALA A 162 -9.84 -26.85 15.52
C ALA A 162 -10.85 -27.98 15.27
N GLU A 163 -12.05 -27.65 14.76
CA GLU A 163 -13.06 -28.65 14.38
C GLU A 163 -12.54 -29.63 13.33
N MET A 164 -11.90 -29.10 12.27
CA MET A 164 -11.36 -29.97 11.19
C MET A 164 -10.18 -30.83 11.64
N ILE A 165 -9.34 -30.34 12.55
CA ILE A 165 -8.24 -31.10 13.14
C ILE A 165 -8.81 -32.29 13.90
N ALA A 166 -9.77 -32.08 14.83
CA ALA A 166 -10.39 -33.12 15.59
C ALA A 166 -11.07 -34.17 14.70
N GLN A 167 -11.79 -33.72 13.67
CA GLN A 167 -12.42 -34.63 12.70
C GLN A 167 -11.39 -35.50 11.97
N LEU A 168 -10.33 -34.87 11.42
CA LEU A 168 -9.31 -35.61 10.65
C LEU A 168 -8.50 -36.57 11.51
N GLU A 169 -8.21 -36.25 12.77
CA GLU A 169 -7.55 -37.13 13.70
C GLU A 169 -8.41 -38.40 13.97
N GLY A 170 -9.72 -38.21 14.17
CA GLY A 170 -10.65 -39.33 14.29
C GLY A 170 -10.75 -40.19 13.04
N GLU A 171 -10.78 -39.57 11.85
CA GLU A 171 -10.80 -40.29 10.57
C GLU A 171 -9.50 -41.08 10.33
N VAL A 172 -8.33 -40.52 10.68
CA VAL A 172 -7.05 -41.24 10.57
C VAL A 172 -7.02 -42.44 11.50
N GLN A 173 -7.46 -42.29 12.76
CA GLN A 173 -7.55 -43.41 13.70
C GLN A 173 -8.49 -44.51 13.18
N THR A 174 -9.66 -44.14 12.64
CA THR A 174 -10.59 -45.09 12.03
C THR A 174 -9.98 -45.83 10.85
N LEU A 175 -9.26 -45.14 9.97
CA LEU A 175 -8.57 -45.75 8.82
C LEU A 175 -7.43 -46.68 9.26
N MET A 176 -6.68 -46.32 10.30
CA MET A 176 -5.64 -47.18 10.86
C MET A 176 -6.24 -48.49 11.44
N ALA A 177 -7.33 -48.40 12.21
CA ALA A 177 -8.02 -49.56 12.72
C ALA A 177 -8.59 -50.44 11.59
N LEU A 178 -9.09 -49.82 10.51
CA LEU A 178 -9.53 -50.55 9.31
C LEU A 178 -8.38 -51.23 8.57
N ALA A 179 -7.19 -50.64 8.54
CA ALA A 179 -6.00 -51.25 7.94
C ALA A 179 -5.58 -52.52 8.71
N GLU A 180 -5.54 -52.44 10.03
CA GLU A 180 -5.24 -53.61 10.90
C GLU A 180 -6.26 -54.74 10.75
N GLN A 181 -7.53 -54.43 10.51
CA GLN A 181 -8.58 -55.43 10.23
C GLN A 181 -8.48 -56.00 8.82
N ALA A 182 -8.04 -55.20 7.82
CA ALA A 182 -7.91 -55.62 6.44
C ALA A 182 -6.86 -56.72 6.23
N ASP A 183 -5.86 -56.82 7.11
CA ASP A 183 -4.89 -57.92 7.12
C ASP A 183 -5.55 -59.27 7.45
N ARG A 184 -6.79 -59.29 7.93
CA ARG A 184 -7.56 -60.48 8.32
C ARG A 184 -8.73 -60.83 7.41
N GLU A 185 -9.17 -59.91 6.55
CA GLU A 185 -10.38 -60.09 5.71
C GLU A 185 -10.13 -59.53 4.28
N VAL A 186 -10.60 -60.27 3.26
CA VAL A 186 -10.54 -59.79 1.84
C VAL A 186 -11.55 -58.67 1.65
N ARG A 187 -11.07 -57.48 1.33
CA ARG A 187 -11.89 -56.27 1.04
C ARG A 187 -11.79 -55.83 -0.41
N PRO A 188 -12.76 -55.02 -0.91
CA PRO A 188 -12.73 -54.51 -2.26
C PRO A 188 -11.47 -53.68 -2.53
N GLU A 189 -10.82 -53.87 -3.66
CA GLU A 189 -9.61 -53.14 -4.13
C GLU A 189 -9.81 -51.62 -4.29
N THR A 190 -11.03 -51.09 -4.15
CA THR A 190 -11.37 -49.71 -4.40
C THR A 190 -10.94 -48.72 -3.30
N LEU A 191 -10.65 -49.18 -2.08
CA LEU A 191 -10.24 -48.34 -0.96
C LEU A 191 -8.74 -48.46 -0.67
N LYS A 192 -7.96 -47.53 -1.21
CA LYS A 192 -6.52 -47.44 -0.96
C LYS A 192 -6.22 -46.74 0.37
N ILE A 193 -6.37 -47.50 1.48
CA ILE A 193 -6.27 -46.98 2.85
C ILE A 193 -4.96 -46.19 3.10
N PRO A 194 -3.75 -46.67 2.70
CA PRO A 194 -2.52 -45.91 2.90
C PRO A 194 -2.50 -44.53 2.20
N GLU A 195 -3.04 -44.46 0.99
CA GLU A 195 -3.12 -43.19 0.24
C GLU A 195 -4.09 -42.19 0.92
N GLU A 196 -5.19 -42.71 1.44
CA GLU A 196 -6.20 -41.89 2.16
C GLU A 196 -5.69 -41.40 3.53
N ILE A 197 -4.92 -42.21 4.25
CA ILE A 197 -4.23 -41.79 5.48
C ILE A 197 -3.24 -40.70 5.17
N ALA A 198 -2.33 -40.90 4.22
CA ALA A 198 -1.32 -39.90 3.84
C ALA A 198 -1.92 -38.57 3.39
N ARG A 199 -3.05 -38.62 2.69
CA ARG A 199 -3.80 -37.41 2.26
C ARG A 199 -4.35 -36.64 3.44
N ARG A 200 -4.92 -37.32 4.44
CA ARG A 200 -5.47 -36.72 5.65
C ARG A 200 -4.40 -36.16 6.56
N GLU A 201 -3.31 -36.91 6.76
CA GLU A 201 -2.15 -36.45 7.53
C GLU A 201 -1.52 -35.16 6.94
N LYS A 202 -1.36 -35.11 5.62
CA LYS A 202 -0.89 -33.91 4.93
C LYS A 202 -1.81 -32.71 5.13
N ARG A 203 -3.11 -32.92 5.14
CA ARG A 203 -4.11 -31.88 5.42
C ARG A 203 -4.08 -31.46 6.88
N LEU A 204 -3.97 -32.41 7.79
CA LEU A 204 -3.86 -32.22 9.23
C LEU A 204 -2.63 -31.37 9.58
N ALA A 205 -1.46 -31.70 9.01
CA ALA A 205 -0.24 -30.92 9.19
C ALA A 205 -0.40 -29.45 8.79
N LYS A 206 -1.05 -29.18 7.64
CA LYS A 206 -1.34 -27.80 7.18
C LYS A 206 -2.28 -27.07 8.12
N LEU A 207 -3.30 -27.71 8.64
CA LEU A 207 -4.26 -27.10 9.58
C LEU A 207 -3.60 -26.81 10.93
N LYS A 208 -2.78 -27.73 11.47
CA LYS A 208 -1.99 -27.51 12.68
C LYS A 208 -1.01 -26.35 12.52
N GLN A 209 -0.35 -26.26 11.37
CA GLN A 209 0.51 -25.12 11.05
C GLN A 209 -0.29 -23.80 11.02
N ALA A 210 -1.47 -23.78 10.40
CA ALA A 210 -2.33 -22.62 10.35
C ALA A 210 -2.75 -22.16 11.75
N GLN A 211 -3.16 -23.11 12.59
CA GLN A 211 -3.54 -22.87 13.99
C GLN A 211 -2.36 -22.29 14.79
N ALA A 212 -1.18 -22.90 14.71
CA ALA A 212 0.02 -22.43 15.40
C ALA A 212 0.41 -21.00 15.00
N VAL A 213 0.26 -20.65 13.71
CA VAL A 213 0.53 -19.27 13.25
C VAL A 213 -0.50 -18.29 13.80
N ILE A 214 -1.79 -18.65 13.87
CA ILE A 214 -2.83 -17.80 14.48
C ILE A 214 -2.52 -17.59 15.96
N GLU A 215 -2.17 -18.63 16.68
CA GLU A 215 -1.81 -18.58 18.12
C GLU A 215 -0.57 -17.73 18.37
N ALA A 216 0.48 -17.89 17.57
CA ALA A 216 1.69 -17.07 17.66
C ALA A 216 1.41 -15.57 17.44
N ARG A 217 0.56 -15.24 16.46
CA ARG A 217 0.11 -13.86 16.22
C ARG A 217 -0.70 -13.31 17.38
N HIS A 218 -1.55 -14.13 17.96
CA HIS A 218 -2.33 -13.75 19.14
C HIS A 218 -1.41 -13.45 20.31
N THR A 219 -0.46 -14.33 20.61
CA THR A 219 0.52 -14.16 21.69
C THR A 219 1.35 -12.88 21.50
N ALA A 220 1.83 -12.61 20.28
CA ALA A 220 2.58 -11.39 19.99
C ALA A 220 1.77 -10.11 20.27
N ARG A 221 0.45 -10.12 20.05
CA ARG A 221 -0.46 -8.98 20.30
C ARG A 221 -0.93 -8.89 21.75
N MET A 222 -0.81 -9.96 22.51
CA MET A 222 -1.31 -10.01 23.89
C MET A 222 -0.65 -8.98 24.80
N ALA A 223 0.67 -8.85 24.73
CA ALA A 223 1.42 -7.92 25.55
C ALA A 223 0.96 -6.46 25.35
N GLU A 224 0.65 -6.08 24.12
CA GLU A 224 0.15 -4.76 23.78
C GLU A 224 -1.29 -4.55 24.25
N LYS A 225 -2.18 -5.51 23.98
CA LYS A 225 -3.58 -5.48 24.45
C LYS A 225 -3.68 -5.44 25.98
N GLN A 226 -2.76 -6.12 26.67
CA GLN A 226 -2.70 -6.10 28.12
C GLN A 226 -2.32 -4.71 28.63
N ARG A 227 -1.30 -4.07 28.05
CA ARG A 227 -0.93 -2.69 28.38
C ARG A 227 -2.07 -1.70 28.12
N GLU A 228 -2.77 -1.85 26.98
CA GLU A 228 -3.94 -1.00 26.68
C GLU A 228 -5.06 -1.19 27.69
N TYR A 229 -5.30 -2.42 28.13
CA TYR A 229 -6.30 -2.74 29.15
C TYR A 229 -5.95 -2.10 30.50
N GLU A 230 -4.71 -2.29 30.95
CA GLU A 230 -4.21 -1.71 32.21
C GLU A 230 -4.27 -0.18 32.18
N ALA A 231 -3.84 0.45 31.09
CA ALA A 231 -3.90 1.91 30.93
C ALA A 231 -5.35 2.43 30.97
N LYS A 232 -6.29 1.79 30.27
CA LYS A 232 -7.72 2.16 30.29
C LYS A 232 -8.35 1.96 31.65
N THR A 233 -7.96 0.91 32.36
CA THR A 233 -8.48 0.63 33.71
C THR A 233 -7.97 1.68 34.70
N ALA A 234 -6.67 1.97 34.68
CA ALA A 234 -6.05 2.99 35.54
C ALA A 234 -6.63 4.39 35.27
N GLU A 235 -6.84 4.77 34.00
CA GLU A 235 -7.49 6.03 33.64
C GLU A 235 -8.91 6.14 34.20
N ARG A 236 -9.71 5.07 34.09
CA ARG A 236 -11.09 5.06 34.63
C ARG A 236 -11.11 5.17 36.15
N GLU A 237 -10.18 4.48 36.84
CA GLU A 237 -10.04 4.57 38.28
C GLU A 237 -9.62 5.98 38.73
N ALA A 238 -8.65 6.59 38.04
CA ALA A 238 -8.24 7.96 38.29
C ALA A 238 -9.38 8.96 38.08
N ARG A 239 -10.24 8.78 37.08
CA ARG A 239 -11.44 9.62 36.86
C ARG A 239 -12.49 9.41 37.94
N ARG A 240 -12.72 8.16 38.37
CA ARG A 240 -13.61 7.87 39.53
C ARG A 240 -13.09 8.54 40.81
N ALA A 241 -11.78 8.47 41.04
CA ALA A 241 -11.17 9.12 42.23
C ALA A 241 -11.32 10.65 42.23
N ARG A 242 -11.39 11.27 41.04
CA ARG A 242 -11.68 12.71 40.89
C ARG A 242 -13.16 13.06 40.95
N GLY A 243 -14.06 12.09 41.18
CA GLY A 243 -15.49 12.30 41.21
C GLY A 243 -16.16 12.52 39.84
N GLU A 244 -15.45 12.22 38.75
CA GLU A 244 -15.98 12.35 37.39
C GLU A 244 -16.94 11.19 37.05
N ALA A 245 -18.02 11.49 36.35
CA ALA A 245 -18.94 10.47 35.87
C ALA A 245 -18.28 9.64 34.71
N VAL A 246 -17.90 8.42 35.00
CA VAL A 246 -17.34 7.51 34.01
C VAL A 246 -18.45 6.78 33.28
N ARG A 247 -18.74 7.20 32.02
CA ARG A 247 -19.73 6.57 31.14
C ARG A 247 -19.07 5.51 30.23
N GLY A 248 -19.89 4.55 29.77
CA GLY A 248 -19.45 3.51 28.81
C GLY A 248 -19.16 2.16 29.48
N ARG A 249 -19.03 1.11 28.62
CA ARG A 249 -18.77 -0.27 29.05
C ARG A 249 -17.40 -0.38 29.73
N GLU A 250 -17.30 -1.19 30.77
CA GLU A 250 -16.01 -1.47 31.41
C GLU A 250 -15.03 -2.16 30.45
N PRO A 251 -13.72 -1.80 30.53
CA PRO A 251 -12.70 -2.52 29.81
C PRO A 251 -12.75 -3.99 30.18
N GLN A 252 -12.63 -4.88 29.20
CA GLN A 252 -12.53 -6.31 29.46
C GLN A 252 -11.08 -6.75 29.27
N PRO A 253 -10.59 -7.67 30.13
CA PRO A 253 -9.25 -8.21 29.98
C PRO A 253 -9.13 -8.89 28.60
N PRO A 254 -7.95 -8.88 27.97
CA PRO A 254 -7.73 -9.56 26.70
C PRO A 254 -7.94 -11.06 26.87
N SER A 255 -8.55 -11.68 25.86
CA SER A 255 -8.78 -13.13 25.83
C SER A 255 -7.45 -13.89 25.80
N ALA A 256 -7.33 -14.95 26.58
CA ALA A 256 -6.13 -15.83 26.59
C ALA A 256 -5.97 -16.64 25.29
N SER A 257 -7.03 -16.82 24.51
CA SER A 257 -7.02 -17.55 23.24
C SER A 257 -7.43 -16.67 22.06
N PRO A 258 -7.00 -17.00 20.83
CA PRO A 258 -7.45 -16.31 19.63
C PRO A 258 -8.98 -16.33 19.49
N GLU A 259 -9.53 -15.28 18.86
CA GLU A 259 -10.95 -15.29 18.50
C GLU A 259 -11.24 -16.39 17.47
N ALA A 260 -12.38 -17.11 17.63
CA ALA A 260 -12.76 -18.20 16.73
C ALA A 260 -12.82 -17.77 15.25
N LYS A 261 -13.10 -16.48 14.97
CA LYS A 261 -13.14 -15.90 13.62
C LYS A 261 -11.80 -15.46 13.06
N GLU A 262 -10.70 -15.49 13.84
CA GLU A 262 -9.37 -15.13 13.37
C GLU A 262 -8.90 -16.10 12.29
N GLN A 263 -8.39 -15.57 11.16
CA GLN A 263 -8.15 -16.38 9.96
C GLN A 263 -6.68 -16.50 9.59
N TYR A 264 -6.38 -17.63 8.96
CA TYR A 264 -5.15 -17.90 8.23
C TYR A 264 -5.46 -18.20 6.78
N ASN A 265 -4.77 -17.57 5.84
CA ASN A 265 -4.91 -17.85 4.40
C ASN A 265 -3.77 -18.73 3.92
N PHE A 266 -4.08 -19.87 3.31
CA PHE A 266 -3.06 -20.83 2.82
C PHE A 266 -2.29 -20.34 1.59
N THR A 267 -2.84 -19.38 0.85
CA THR A 267 -2.21 -18.80 -0.34
C THR A 267 -1.28 -17.64 -0.01
N ASP A 268 -1.72 -16.76 0.91
CA ASP A 268 -0.96 -15.63 1.40
C ASP A 268 -1.19 -15.48 2.92
N PRO A 269 -0.34 -16.12 3.73
CA PRO A 269 -0.49 -16.14 5.19
C PRO A 269 -0.49 -14.76 5.85
N GLU A 270 0.20 -13.79 5.27
CA GLU A 270 0.32 -12.44 5.83
C GLU A 270 -0.82 -11.51 5.44
N SER A 271 -1.66 -11.90 4.47
CA SER A 271 -2.88 -11.15 4.16
C SER A 271 -3.94 -11.27 5.27
N ARG A 272 -4.84 -10.30 5.35
CA ARG A 272 -5.94 -10.28 6.33
C ARG A 272 -7.27 -10.09 5.64
N ILE A 273 -8.31 -10.67 6.26
CA ILE A 273 -9.68 -10.37 5.84
C ILE A 273 -10.01 -8.93 6.24
N MET A 274 -10.32 -8.08 5.27
CA MET A 274 -10.66 -6.69 5.48
C MET A 274 -11.94 -6.35 4.73
N LYS A 275 -12.67 -5.34 5.23
CA LYS A 275 -13.84 -4.81 4.54
C LYS A 275 -13.37 -4.03 3.32
N ALA A 276 -13.88 -4.35 2.14
CA ALA A 276 -13.58 -3.63 0.91
C ALA A 276 -13.98 -2.14 1.02
N GLY A 277 -13.27 -1.26 0.32
CA GLY A 277 -13.44 0.19 0.45
C GLY A 277 -14.85 0.70 0.19
N ASN A 278 -15.62 0.04 -0.67
CA ASN A 278 -17.05 0.33 -0.92
C ASN A 278 -18.00 -0.27 0.12
N GLY A 279 -17.48 -0.97 1.12
CA GLY A 279 -18.26 -1.52 2.24
C GLY A 279 -19.13 -2.73 1.92
N GLY A 280 -19.12 -3.22 0.67
CA GLY A 280 -20.07 -4.25 0.22
C GLY A 280 -19.68 -5.69 0.59
N HIS A 281 -18.40 -5.99 0.78
CA HIS A 281 -17.93 -7.35 1.03
C HIS A 281 -16.60 -7.37 1.78
N PHE A 282 -16.22 -8.57 2.24
CA PHE A 282 -14.92 -8.82 2.83
C PHE A 282 -14.04 -9.58 1.84
N GLU A 283 -12.76 -9.18 1.77
CA GLU A 283 -11.75 -9.83 0.94
C GLU A 283 -10.39 -9.90 1.66
N GLN A 284 -9.52 -10.80 1.17
CA GLN A 284 -8.13 -10.83 1.62
C GLN A 284 -7.41 -9.59 1.09
N SER A 285 -6.83 -8.80 1.97
CA SER A 285 -6.27 -7.50 1.65
C SER A 285 -5.04 -7.18 2.50
N TYR A 286 -4.35 -6.15 2.08
CA TYR A 286 -3.39 -5.38 2.86
C TYR A 286 -3.86 -3.94 2.98
N ASN A 287 -3.35 -3.25 3.98
CA ASN A 287 -3.61 -1.84 4.19
C ASN A 287 -2.41 -1.04 3.68
N ALA A 288 -2.56 -0.42 2.50
CA ALA A 288 -1.53 0.39 1.87
C ALA A 288 -1.66 1.84 2.36
N GLN A 289 -0.59 2.35 2.96
CA GLN A 289 -0.51 3.68 3.55
C GLN A 289 0.24 4.64 2.64
N ALA A 290 -0.17 5.90 2.62
CA ALA A 290 0.52 6.97 1.93
C ALA A 290 0.43 8.30 2.71
N ALA A 291 1.54 9.04 2.69
CA ALA A 291 1.63 10.43 3.10
C ALA A 291 1.77 11.28 1.84
N VAL A 292 0.86 12.21 1.61
CA VAL A 292 0.76 13.02 0.38
C VAL A 292 0.93 14.49 0.69
N ASP A 293 1.70 15.20 -0.12
CA ASP A 293 1.92 16.64 0.00
C ASP A 293 0.62 17.44 -0.03
N THR A 294 0.49 18.40 0.89
CA THR A 294 -0.67 19.29 1.00
C THR A 294 -0.49 20.66 0.33
N GLU A 295 0.69 20.92 -0.22
CA GLU A 295 1.02 22.23 -0.81
C GLU A 295 0.83 22.29 -2.33
N GLY A 296 0.05 21.35 -2.88
CA GLY A 296 -0.42 21.40 -4.27
C GLY A 296 0.28 20.45 -5.23
N SER A 297 1.46 19.91 -4.90
CA SER A 297 2.12 18.93 -5.78
C SER A 297 1.36 17.61 -5.86
N LEU A 298 0.67 17.19 -4.78
CA LEU A 298 0.04 15.87 -4.62
C LEU A 298 1.04 14.71 -4.77
N LEU A 299 2.32 14.95 -4.53
CA LEU A 299 3.32 13.89 -4.54
C LEU A 299 3.19 13.02 -3.30
N VAL A 300 3.41 11.74 -3.45
CA VAL A 300 3.54 10.80 -2.33
C VAL A 300 4.91 11.01 -1.71
N LEU A 301 4.94 11.44 -0.46
CA LEU A 301 6.16 11.76 0.31
C LEU A 301 6.67 10.57 1.10
N GLY A 302 5.77 9.65 1.46
CA GLY A 302 6.06 8.43 2.18
C GLY A 302 5.02 7.37 1.91
N ALA A 303 5.42 6.10 1.90
CA ALA A 303 4.52 4.99 1.60
C ALA A 303 5.01 3.69 2.23
N TYR A 304 4.08 2.90 2.77
CA TYR A 304 4.34 1.56 3.28
C TYR A 304 3.08 0.71 3.28
N VAL A 305 3.23 -0.57 3.56
CA VAL A 305 2.10 -1.51 3.66
C VAL A 305 2.10 -2.17 5.03
N THR A 306 0.91 -2.34 5.59
CA THR A 306 0.70 -3.07 6.83
C THR A 306 -0.40 -4.12 6.66
N ASP A 307 -0.37 -5.15 7.48
CA ASP A 307 -1.42 -6.14 7.61
C ASP A 307 -2.50 -5.73 8.65
N ALA A 308 -2.33 -4.58 9.30
CA ALA A 308 -3.30 -4.05 10.26
C ALA A 308 -4.61 -3.66 9.55
N PRO A 309 -5.77 -4.20 9.99
CA PRO A 309 -7.04 -3.92 9.32
C PRO A 309 -7.60 -2.52 9.58
N ASN A 310 -7.03 -1.78 10.52
CA ASN A 310 -7.40 -0.40 10.87
C ASN A 310 -6.16 0.49 10.99
N ASP A 311 -6.37 1.80 11.04
CA ASP A 311 -5.32 2.81 10.98
C ASP A 311 -4.93 3.36 12.36
N LYS A 312 -5.49 2.83 13.45
CA LYS A 312 -5.38 3.38 14.80
C LYS A 312 -3.93 3.53 15.30
N GLN A 313 -3.04 2.65 14.87
CA GLN A 313 -1.62 2.67 15.24
C GLN A 313 -0.71 3.13 14.09
N GLN A 314 -1.30 3.68 13.02
CA GLN A 314 -0.56 3.97 11.80
C GLN A 314 -0.07 5.42 11.71
N LEU A 315 -0.46 6.33 12.62
CA LEU A 315 -0.03 7.72 12.57
C LEU A 315 1.49 7.88 12.65
N VAL A 316 2.11 7.30 13.69
CA VAL A 316 3.56 7.39 13.88
C VAL A 316 4.36 6.72 12.77
N PRO A 317 4.03 5.47 12.33
CA PRO A 317 4.69 4.86 11.19
C PRO A 317 4.54 5.67 9.89
N ALA A 318 3.36 6.27 9.67
CA ALA A 318 3.11 7.08 8.48
C ALA A 318 3.96 8.34 8.43
N VAL A 319 4.07 9.06 9.55
CA VAL A 319 4.95 10.23 9.66
C VAL A 319 6.42 9.82 9.47
N LYS A 320 6.86 8.72 10.09
CA LYS A 320 8.23 8.20 9.92
C LYS A 320 8.54 7.69 8.51
N SER A 321 7.53 7.40 7.70
CA SER A 321 7.74 7.01 6.30
C SER A 321 8.13 8.18 5.40
N VAL A 322 7.88 9.41 5.83
CA VAL A 322 8.32 10.62 5.13
C VAL A 322 9.79 10.87 5.42
N VAL A 323 10.57 11.02 4.36
CA VAL A 323 12.03 11.24 4.48
C VAL A 323 12.28 12.69 4.87
N ALA A 324 12.86 12.90 6.05
CA ALA A 324 13.06 14.23 6.62
C ALA A 324 13.97 15.13 5.77
N GLU A 325 14.96 14.55 5.10
CA GLU A 325 15.89 15.24 4.19
C GLU A 325 15.15 15.84 2.99
N VAL A 326 14.06 15.20 2.57
CA VAL A 326 13.25 15.65 1.42
C VAL A 326 12.18 16.64 1.85
N ARG A 327 11.57 16.42 3.01
CA ARG A 327 10.42 17.21 3.47
C ARG A 327 10.45 17.45 4.96
N GLU A 328 10.59 18.70 5.37
CA GLU A 328 10.31 19.14 6.74
C GLU A 328 8.79 19.28 6.93
N LEU A 329 8.22 18.38 7.71
CA LEU A 329 6.80 18.39 8.00
C LEU A 329 6.45 19.48 9.01
N THR A 330 5.54 20.38 8.65
CA THR A 330 4.98 21.41 9.54
C THR A 330 3.67 20.95 10.18
N HIS A 331 2.87 20.19 9.44
CA HIS A 331 1.61 19.66 9.91
C HIS A 331 1.25 18.34 9.22
N VAL A 332 0.41 17.54 9.88
CA VAL A 332 -0.10 16.26 9.41
C VAL A 332 -1.62 16.25 9.50
N LEU A 333 -2.27 15.91 8.37
CA LEU A 333 -3.72 15.80 8.28
C LEU A 333 -4.11 14.34 8.22
N THR A 334 -5.07 13.92 9.05
CA THR A 334 -5.52 12.53 9.06
C THR A 334 -7.00 12.39 9.45
N ASP A 335 -7.58 11.22 9.19
CA ASP A 335 -8.95 10.94 9.57
C ASP A 335 -9.08 10.48 11.04
N SER A 336 -10.30 10.20 11.47
CA SER A 336 -10.57 9.75 12.84
C SER A 336 -10.06 8.35 13.16
N GLY A 337 -9.70 7.56 12.15
CA GLY A 337 -9.15 6.22 12.31
C GLY A 337 -7.75 6.22 12.90
N PHE A 338 -6.99 7.29 12.69
CA PHE A 338 -5.61 7.45 13.17
C PHE A 338 -5.51 8.08 14.56
N PHE A 339 -6.58 8.73 15.02
CA PHE A 339 -6.51 9.51 16.26
C PHE A 339 -6.31 8.61 17.50
N SER A 340 -5.24 8.87 18.23
CA SER A 340 -5.08 8.51 19.63
C SER A 340 -4.19 9.57 20.30
N GLU A 341 -4.49 9.91 21.56
CA GLU A 341 -3.75 10.92 22.31
C GLU A 341 -2.27 10.61 22.39
N ALA A 342 -1.92 9.33 22.64
CA ALA A 342 -0.54 8.87 22.67
C ALA A 342 0.18 9.00 21.31
N ALA A 343 -0.51 8.70 20.21
CA ALA A 343 0.08 8.83 18.88
C ALA A 343 0.28 10.29 18.46
N VAL A 344 -0.66 11.16 18.83
CA VAL A 344 -0.52 12.61 18.60
C VAL A 344 0.63 13.18 19.42
N ALA A 345 0.71 12.83 20.72
CA ALA A 345 1.81 13.26 21.59
C ALA A 345 3.19 12.77 21.08
N ALA A 346 3.26 11.53 20.56
CA ALA A 346 4.49 11.00 20.00
C ALA A 346 4.93 11.68 18.70
N VAL A 347 3.98 12.22 17.90
CA VAL A 347 4.28 12.94 16.65
C VAL A 347 4.63 14.41 16.92
N GLU A 348 3.92 15.07 17.84
CA GLU A 348 4.12 16.49 18.15
C GLU A 348 5.27 16.72 19.16
N GLY A 349 5.75 15.65 19.83
CA GLY A 349 6.89 15.72 20.76
C GLY A 349 8.14 16.24 20.09
N ASP A 350 9.01 16.86 20.88
CA ASP A 350 10.31 17.41 20.45
C ASP A 350 10.27 18.37 19.23
N GLY A 351 9.18 19.15 19.13
CA GLY A 351 9.03 20.09 18.03
C GLY A 351 8.58 19.46 16.70
N GLY A 352 7.98 18.28 16.77
CA GLY A 352 7.41 17.61 15.60
C GLY A 352 6.22 18.34 14.95
N PRO A 353 5.70 17.82 13.83
CA PRO A 353 4.65 18.50 13.07
C PRO A 353 3.32 18.51 13.81
N THR A 354 2.57 19.61 13.69
CA THR A 354 1.22 19.75 14.28
C THR A 354 0.25 18.77 13.63
N VAL A 355 -0.46 17.96 14.44
CA VAL A 355 -1.45 17.00 13.96
C VAL A 355 -2.85 17.61 13.93
N TYR A 356 -3.54 17.46 12.81
CA TYR A 356 -4.95 17.76 12.63
C TYR A 356 -5.71 16.46 12.31
N ALA A 357 -6.26 15.84 13.33
CA ALA A 357 -6.98 14.58 13.22
C ALA A 357 -8.46 14.76 13.56
N ALA A 358 -9.38 14.26 12.73
CA ALA A 358 -10.77 14.20 13.15
C ALA A 358 -10.90 13.31 14.39
N VAL A 359 -11.69 13.72 15.37
CA VAL A 359 -11.96 12.92 16.58
C VAL A 359 -13.29 12.17 16.50
N GLU A 360 -14.14 12.54 15.54
CA GLU A 360 -15.45 11.94 15.29
C GLU A 360 -15.72 11.88 13.78
N LYS A 361 -16.54 10.92 13.38
CA LYS A 361 -17.09 10.91 12.02
C LYS A 361 -18.13 12.04 11.92
N THR A 362 -17.79 13.09 11.19
CA THR A 362 -18.79 14.09 10.81
C THR A 362 -19.84 13.47 9.92
N GLY A 363 -21.12 13.69 10.21
CA GLY A 363 -22.22 13.29 9.33
C GLY A 363 -22.05 13.88 7.93
N HIS A 364 -22.59 13.19 6.92
CA HIS A 364 -22.51 13.64 5.52
C HIS A 364 -23.19 14.99 5.26
N HIS A 365 -24.10 15.40 6.15
CA HIS A 365 -24.82 16.66 6.04
C HIS A 365 -24.43 17.59 7.20
N ARG A 366 -23.83 18.74 6.86
CA ARG A 366 -23.63 19.82 7.80
C ARG A 366 -24.95 20.54 8.02
N THR A 367 -25.27 20.88 9.26
CA THR A 367 -26.41 21.74 9.55
C THR A 367 -26.14 23.18 9.11
N VAL A 368 -27.20 23.97 8.90
CA VAL A 368 -27.03 25.40 8.58
C VAL A 368 -26.25 26.10 9.69
N ALA A 369 -26.49 25.73 10.97
CA ALA A 369 -25.73 26.25 12.11
C ALA A 369 -24.21 25.93 11.99
N ASP A 370 -23.84 24.73 11.58
CA ASP A 370 -22.42 24.38 11.35
C ASP A 370 -21.76 25.17 10.22
N LEU A 371 -22.55 25.55 9.21
CA LEU A 371 -22.06 26.37 8.08
C LEU A 371 -21.90 27.84 8.47
N LEU A 372 -22.76 28.35 9.34
CA LEU A 372 -22.78 29.73 9.83
C LEU A 372 -21.86 29.94 11.03
N ALA A 373 -21.40 28.87 11.69
CA ALA A 373 -20.54 28.98 12.86
C ALA A 373 -19.22 29.68 12.52
N LEU A 374 -18.90 30.74 13.24
CA LEU A 374 -17.62 31.44 13.16
C LEU A 374 -16.50 30.52 13.68
N PRO A 375 -15.26 30.65 13.13
CA PRO A 375 -14.10 29.97 13.68
C PRO A 375 -13.89 30.35 15.17
N GLU A 376 -13.47 29.38 15.97
CA GLU A 376 -13.01 29.66 17.32
C GLU A 376 -11.68 30.42 17.28
N PRO A 377 -11.42 31.32 18.24
CA PRO A 377 -10.11 31.99 18.30
C PRO A 377 -9.01 30.99 18.56
N GLU A 378 -7.84 31.24 17.98
CA GLU A 378 -6.66 30.40 18.18
C GLU A 378 -6.19 30.56 19.63
N SER A 379 -6.25 29.49 20.41
CA SER A 379 -5.64 29.43 21.73
C SER A 379 -4.36 28.61 21.65
N ALA A 380 -3.29 29.10 22.28
CA ALA A 380 -2.09 28.29 22.44
C ALA A 380 -2.47 27.03 23.24
N ALA A 381 -2.36 25.86 22.60
CA ALA A 381 -2.57 24.59 23.28
C ALA A 381 -1.39 24.35 24.22
N VAL A 382 -1.60 24.62 25.50
CA VAL A 382 -0.64 24.31 26.56
C VAL A 382 -1.08 22.97 27.17
N GLY A 383 -0.32 21.90 26.95
CA GLY A 383 -0.55 20.60 27.59
C GLY A 383 -0.85 19.45 26.61
N ALA A 384 -1.15 18.28 27.17
CA ALA A 384 -1.50 17.07 26.42
C ALA A 384 -2.74 17.29 25.57
N ILE A 385 -2.71 16.79 24.31
CA ILE A 385 -3.81 16.96 23.36
C ILE A 385 -4.80 15.82 23.55
N ASP A 386 -5.85 16.08 24.30
CA ASP A 386 -7.02 15.23 24.41
C ASP A 386 -8.01 15.45 23.23
N LYS A 387 -9.09 14.70 23.21
CA LYS A 387 -10.13 14.82 22.18
C LYS A 387 -10.74 16.21 22.10
N GLU A 388 -10.92 16.89 23.23
CA GLU A 388 -11.56 18.19 23.25
C GLU A 388 -10.60 19.29 22.76
N ALA A 389 -9.32 19.21 23.13
CA ALA A 389 -8.29 20.09 22.60
C ALA A 389 -8.17 19.93 21.07
N MET A 390 -8.21 18.68 20.55
CA MET A 390 -8.18 18.43 19.11
C MET A 390 -9.44 18.97 18.41
N ARG A 391 -10.64 18.87 19.01
CA ARG A 391 -11.86 19.49 18.46
C ARG A 391 -11.72 21.01 18.38
N ARG A 392 -11.26 21.66 19.44
CA ARG A 392 -11.00 23.11 19.46
C ARG A 392 -9.99 23.49 18.37
N ARG A 393 -8.86 22.76 18.27
CA ARG A 393 -7.85 22.97 17.21
C ARG A 393 -8.49 22.94 15.82
N LEU A 394 -9.32 21.94 15.53
CA LEU A 394 -9.98 21.82 14.21
C LEU A 394 -11.03 22.91 13.95
N ARG A 395 -11.55 23.59 14.98
CA ARG A 395 -12.51 24.68 14.85
C ARG A 395 -11.85 26.05 14.68
N THR A 396 -10.56 26.19 14.93
CA THR A 396 -9.80 27.42 14.65
C THR A 396 -9.78 27.75 13.16
N ALA A 397 -9.43 28.98 12.79
CA ALA A 397 -9.33 29.40 11.41
C ALA A 397 -8.26 28.60 10.67
N SER A 398 -7.06 28.45 11.28
CA SER A 398 -5.95 27.65 10.73
C SER A 398 -6.30 26.17 10.63
N GLY A 399 -6.94 25.60 11.69
CA GLY A 399 -7.36 24.21 11.72
C GLY A 399 -8.40 23.87 10.64
N ARG A 400 -9.38 24.74 10.41
CA ARG A 400 -10.38 24.57 9.32
C ARG A 400 -9.71 24.63 7.95
N ALA A 401 -8.83 25.60 7.73
CA ALA A 401 -8.10 25.74 6.47
C ALA A 401 -7.20 24.54 6.18
N ALA A 402 -6.43 24.08 7.16
CA ALA A 402 -5.58 22.91 7.05
C ALA A 402 -6.41 21.65 6.79
N TYR A 403 -7.42 21.38 7.61
CA TYR A 403 -8.19 20.13 7.52
C TYR A 403 -9.03 20.03 6.24
N LYS A 404 -9.44 21.15 5.64
CA LYS A 404 -10.11 21.17 4.33
C LYS A 404 -9.27 20.49 3.26
N LYS A 405 -7.95 20.72 3.25
CA LYS A 405 -7.01 20.13 2.28
C LYS A 405 -6.98 18.59 2.30
N ARG A 406 -7.39 17.93 3.40
CA ARG A 406 -7.31 16.47 3.53
C ARG A 406 -8.02 15.74 2.38
N LYS A 407 -9.27 16.12 2.09
CA LYS A 407 -10.06 15.48 1.03
C LYS A 407 -9.55 15.80 -0.37
N GLU A 408 -8.87 16.93 -0.51
CA GLU A 408 -8.35 17.42 -1.79
C GLU A 408 -6.96 16.83 -2.12
N THR A 409 -6.35 16.06 -1.21
CA THR A 409 -4.97 15.54 -1.34
C THR A 409 -4.90 14.02 -1.46
N VAL A 410 -4.99 13.29 -0.36
CA VAL A 410 -4.73 11.83 -0.35
C VAL A 410 -5.83 11.03 -1.05
N GLU A 411 -7.09 11.42 -0.94
CA GLU A 411 -8.20 10.72 -1.58
C GLU A 411 -8.10 10.72 -3.12
N PRO A 412 -7.83 11.87 -3.80
CA PRO A 412 -7.56 11.88 -5.24
C PRO A 412 -6.37 11.03 -5.66
N VAL A 413 -5.28 10.99 -4.86
CA VAL A 413 -4.11 10.16 -5.14
C VAL A 413 -4.46 8.69 -5.17
N PHE A 414 -5.17 8.19 -4.15
CA PHE A 414 -5.67 6.82 -4.18
C PHE A 414 -6.66 6.56 -5.31
N GLY A 415 -7.49 7.56 -5.65
CA GLY A 415 -8.38 7.50 -6.82
C GLY A 415 -7.61 7.31 -8.12
N ILE A 416 -6.53 8.06 -8.33
CA ILE A 416 -5.66 7.94 -9.51
C ILE A 416 -4.97 6.57 -9.55
N ILE A 417 -4.41 6.11 -8.44
CA ILE A 417 -3.74 4.80 -8.37
C ILE A 417 -4.72 3.67 -8.67
N LYS A 418 -5.94 3.72 -8.09
CA LYS A 418 -6.94 2.65 -8.27
C LYS A 418 -7.67 2.70 -9.60
N ALA A 419 -7.99 3.89 -10.11
CA ALA A 419 -8.81 4.04 -11.32
C ALA A 419 -7.97 4.28 -12.57
N ALA A 420 -7.08 5.28 -12.54
CA ALA A 420 -6.31 5.66 -13.73
C ALA A 420 -5.09 4.76 -13.98
N MET A 421 -4.42 4.29 -12.91
CA MET A 421 -3.34 3.30 -13.02
C MET A 421 -3.86 1.86 -12.87
N GLY A 422 -5.12 1.64 -12.52
CA GLY A 422 -5.73 0.31 -12.43
C GLY A 422 -5.23 -0.57 -11.29
N PHE A 423 -4.43 -0.05 -10.37
CA PHE A 423 -3.86 -0.82 -9.27
C PHE A 423 -4.86 -0.98 -8.12
N ARG A 424 -5.58 -2.09 -8.10
CA ARG A 424 -6.60 -2.43 -7.08
C ARG A 424 -6.23 -3.65 -6.24
N ARG A 425 -5.24 -4.41 -6.68
CA ARG A 425 -4.81 -5.67 -6.07
C ARG A 425 -3.32 -5.85 -6.24
N PHE A 426 -2.67 -6.35 -5.22
CA PHE A 426 -1.29 -6.79 -5.29
C PHE A 426 -1.15 -8.04 -6.16
N LEU A 427 -0.08 -8.12 -6.92
CA LEU A 427 0.28 -9.30 -7.71
C LEU A 427 1.24 -10.22 -6.93
N LEU A 428 1.99 -9.64 -6.01
CA LEU A 428 2.93 -10.36 -5.15
C LEU A 428 2.23 -10.82 -3.86
N ARG A 429 2.88 -11.72 -3.12
CA ARG A 429 2.40 -12.31 -1.87
C ARG A 429 3.43 -12.15 -0.76
N GLY A 430 2.95 -11.98 0.46
CA GLY A 430 3.76 -11.72 1.63
C GLY A 430 4.15 -10.25 1.79
N LEU A 431 4.10 -9.74 3.02
CA LEU A 431 4.19 -8.32 3.36
C LEU A 431 5.44 -7.64 2.75
N ARG A 432 6.60 -8.31 2.81
CA ARG A 432 7.85 -7.80 2.24
C ARG A 432 7.74 -7.53 0.73
N LYS A 433 7.18 -8.47 -0.04
CA LYS A 433 7.06 -8.33 -1.50
C LYS A 433 5.96 -7.37 -1.90
N VAL A 434 4.88 -7.34 -1.12
CA VAL A 434 3.76 -6.41 -1.29
C VAL A 434 4.21 -4.97 -1.00
N SER A 435 5.05 -4.77 0.02
CA SER A 435 5.65 -3.45 0.31
C SER A 435 6.54 -2.98 -0.84
N LEU A 436 7.34 -3.87 -1.42
CA LEU A 436 8.12 -3.56 -2.62
C LEU A 436 7.22 -3.13 -3.79
N GLU A 437 6.15 -3.86 -4.03
CA GLU A 437 5.22 -3.54 -5.12
C GLU A 437 4.55 -2.19 -4.89
N TRP A 438 4.19 -1.86 -3.65
CA TRP A 438 3.63 -0.56 -3.29
C TRP A 438 4.63 0.58 -3.50
N SER A 439 5.90 0.39 -3.12
CA SER A 439 6.97 1.37 -3.38
C SER A 439 7.12 1.65 -4.88
N LEU A 440 7.05 0.63 -5.73
CA LEU A 440 7.13 0.80 -7.18
C LEU A 440 5.88 1.51 -7.75
N VAL A 441 4.70 1.20 -7.24
CA VAL A 441 3.43 1.87 -7.63
C VAL A 441 3.48 3.36 -7.28
N THR A 442 3.91 3.70 -6.07
CA THR A 442 4.00 5.09 -5.62
C THR A 442 5.12 5.85 -6.31
N LEU A 443 6.24 5.21 -6.62
CA LEU A 443 7.31 5.75 -7.46
C LEU A 443 6.77 6.08 -8.87
N ALA A 444 6.11 5.15 -9.52
CA ALA A 444 5.52 5.36 -10.85
C ALA A 444 4.44 6.44 -10.85
N TYR A 445 3.65 6.53 -9.77
CA TYR A 445 2.71 7.61 -9.56
C TYR A 445 3.43 8.97 -9.50
N ASN A 446 4.50 9.08 -8.70
CA ASN A 446 5.28 10.30 -8.58
C ASN A 446 5.88 10.73 -9.92
N PHE A 447 6.47 9.83 -10.69
CA PHE A 447 6.96 10.13 -12.05
C PHE A 447 5.85 10.70 -12.93
N ARG A 448 4.70 10.04 -12.99
CA ARG A 448 3.54 10.51 -13.75
C ARG A 448 3.05 11.88 -13.29
N ARG A 449 3.07 12.15 -11.99
CA ARG A 449 2.63 13.40 -11.41
C ARG A 449 3.62 14.53 -11.71
N ILE A 450 4.92 14.31 -11.54
CA ILE A 450 5.99 15.28 -11.85
C ILE A 450 5.94 15.65 -13.33
N ALA A 451 5.87 14.66 -14.24
CA ALA A 451 5.76 14.93 -15.68
C ALA A 451 4.58 15.85 -16.00
N ARG A 452 3.43 15.67 -15.36
CA ARG A 452 2.26 16.55 -15.54
C ARG A 452 2.47 17.96 -14.98
N LEU A 453 3.12 18.08 -13.83
CA LEU A 453 3.42 19.36 -13.22
C LEU A 453 4.39 20.15 -14.08
N MET A 454 5.41 19.49 -14.63
CA MET A 454 6.36 20.08 -15.55
C MET A 454 5.70 20.57 -16.84
N ALA A 455 4.86 19.74 -17.48
CA ALA A 455 4.13 20.11 -18.67
C ALA A 455 3.22 21.33 -18.44
N ALA A 456 2.56 21.41 -17.28
CA ALA A 456 1.74 22.55 -16.91
C ALA A 456 2.58 23.83 -16.68
N ALA A 457 3.76 23.72 -16.07
CA ALA A 457 4.68 24.84 -15.87
C ALA A 457 5.20 25.40 -17.20
N THR A 458 5.53 24.55 -18.16
CA THR A 458 5.98 24.95 -19.51
C THR A 458 4.88 25.70 -20.25
N GLN A 459 3.62 25.25 -20.17
CA GLN A 459 2.49 25.93 -20.80
C GLN A 459 2.18 27.32 -20.19
N SER A 460 2.51 27.52 -18.91
CA SER A 460 2.31 28.81 -18.21
C SER A 460 3.49 29.81 -18.35
N GLY A 461 4.46 29.52 -19.21
CA GLY A 461 5.58 30.45 -19.51
C GLY A 461 6.79 30.35 -18.58
N GLY A 462 6.80 29.37 -17.65
CA GLY A 462 7.95 29.01 -16.83
C GLY A 462 8.82 27.98 -17.55
N GLY A 463 9.81 28.44 -18.32
CA GLY A 463 10.73 27.55 -19.02
C GLY A 463 11.59 26.75 -18.04
N TRP A 464 11.41 25.43 -17.99
CA TRP A 464 12.39 24.52 -17.42
C TRP A 464 13.16 23.84 -18.57
N ALA A 465 14.48 23.91 -18.50
CA ALA A 465 15.36 23.09 -19.32
C ALA A 465 16.25 22.28 -18.38
N PRO A 466 16.42 20.95 -18.57
CA PRO A 466 17.39 20.20 -17.81
C PRO A 466 18.78 20.77 -18.06
N GLN A 467 19.49 21.17 -17.00
CA GLN A 467 20.91 21.47 -17.12
C GLN A 467 21.68 20.17 -17.17
N PRO A 468 22.50 19.92 -18.18
CA PRO A 468 23.41 18.79 -18.20
C PRO A 468 24.45 18.99 -17.08
N VAL A 469 24.63 17.93 -16.27
CA VAL A 469 25.71 17.81 -15.29
C VAL A 469 27.01 17.47 -16.02
#